data_c4ceaa3526b89a04b853e41509e30dea
#
_entry.id   c4ceaa3526b89a04b853e41509e30dea
#
_cell.length_a   1.000
_cell.length_b   1.000
_cell.length_c   1.000
_cell.angle_alpha   90.00
_cell.angle_beta   90.00
_cell.angle_gamma   90.00
#
_symmetry.space_group_name_H-M   'P 1'
#
loop_
_entity.id
_entity.type
_entity.pdbx_description
1 polymer ?
#
loop_
_entity_poly.entity_id
_entity_poly.type
_entity_poly.pdbx_seq_one_letter_code
_entity_poly.pdbx_strand_id
1 'polypeptide(L)'
;MALTAGIVGLPNVGKSTLFNAITKAGAEAANYPFATIDPNVGRVEVPDVRLDKLTELIKPQKKVATTFEFTDIAGIVKGASKGEGLGNKFLANIREVDAIVHVVRAFDDENVMREQGRESSFVDPMADIETINLELILADLESINKRYARVEKVARTQKDKDSVAEFHVLQKIKPVLENGLSARTIEFDEEEQKIVKRLFLLTTKPVLYVANVSEDEVADPDNIEYVQQIRKFAATENAEVVVISARAEEEISELDDEDKTEFLEAMGLNESGVDKLTRAAYHLLGLGTYFTAGEKEVRAWTFKRGIKAPQAAGIIHSDFEKGFIRAVTMSYDDLVKYGSEKAVKEAGRLREEGKEYIVQDGDIMEFRFNV
;
A
#
# COMPACT_ATOMS: atom_id res chain seq x y z
N MET A 1 2.75 -5.51 13.41
CA MET A 1 2.56 -4.10 13.06
C MET A 1 1.73 -4.05 11.79
N ALA A 2 0.81 -3.10 11.70
CA ALA A 2 0.09 -2.85 10.45
C ALA A 2 1.10 -2.44 9.37
N LEU A 3 0.89 -2.88 8.12
CA LEU A 3 1.68 -2.44 6.99
C LEU A 3 1.18 -1.07 6.53
N THR A 4 2.10 -0.17 6.20
CA THR A 4 1.81 1.24 5.90
C THR A 4 2.36 1.66 4.54
N ALA A 5 1.71 2.63 3.90
CA ALA A 5 2.20 3.24 2.68
C ALA A 5 2.54 4.71 2.90
N GLY A 6 3.73 5.13 2.46
CA GLY A 6 4.18 6.51 2.54
C GLY A 6 3.84 7.29 1.29
N ILE A 7 3.14 8.41 1.43
CA ILE A 7 2.81 9.30 0.32
C ILE A 7 3.98 10.25 0.09
N VAL A 8 4.55 10.19 -1.09
CA VAL A 8 5.66 11.04 -1.52
C VAL A 8 5.31 11.82 -2.77
N GLY A 9 5.96 12.93 -3.01
CA GLY A 9 5.80 13.75 -4.21
C GLY A 9 6.59 15.05 -4.09
N LEU A 10 6.88 15.67 -5.22
CA LEU A 10 7.47 17.00 -5.27
C LEU A 10 6.49 18.06 -4.71
N PRO A 11 6.96 19.26 -4.38
CA PRO A 11 6.07 20.36 -4.01
C PRO A 11 5.02 20.63 -5.10
N ASN A 12 3.81 20.98 -4.68
CA ASN A 12 2.71 21.42 -5.56
C ASN A 12 2.19 20.36 -6.57
N VAL A 13 2.41 19.07 -6.30
CA VAL A 13 1.82 17.97 -7.09
C VAL A 13 0.43 17.54 -6.62
N GLY A 14 -0.11 18.17 -5.56
CA GLY A 14 -1.39 17.80 -4.92
C GLY A 14 -1.28 16.80 -3.77
N LYS A 15 -0.05 16.52 -3.29
CA LYS A 15 0.20 15.55 -2.21
C LYS A 15 -0.57 15.87 -0.93
N SER A 16 -0.50 17.13 -0.46
CA SER A 16 -1.17 17.56 0.78
C SER A 16 -2.69 17.58 0.63
N THR A 17 -3.20 17.96 -0.53
CA THR A 17 -4.63 17.91 -0.87
C THR A 17 -5.15 16.47 -0.80
N LEU A 18 -4.43 15.53 -1.43
CA LEU A 18 -4.77 14.12 -1.38
C LEU A 18 -4.71 13.58 0.07
N PHE A 19 -3.67 13.92 0.82
CA PHE A 19 -3.55 13.48 2.21
C PHE A 19 -4.66 14.04 3.11
N ASN A 20 -5.09 15.28 2.89
CA ASN A 20 -6.23 15.87 3.57
C ASN A 20 -7.52 15.11 3.27
N ALA A 21 -7.77 14.78 2.01
CA ALA A 21 -8.93 13.97 1.60
C ALA A 21 -8.92 12.60 2.31
N ILE A 22 -7.78 11.91 2.33
CA ILE A 22 -7.59 10.64 3.05
C ILE A 22 -7.89 10.81 4.54
N THR A 23 -7.36 11.86 5.17
CA THR A 23 -7.51 12.08 6.62
C THR A 23 -8.96 12.42 6.99
N LYS A 24 -9.68 13.19 6.16
CA LYS A 24 -11.08 13.52 6.36
C LYS A 24 -11.96 12.28 6.20
N ALA A 25 -11.78 11.52 5.13
CA ALA A 25 -12.48 10.24 4.91
C ALA A 25 -12.26 9.26 6.07
N GLY A 26 -11.10 9.29 6.72
CA GLY A 26 -10.78 8.47 7.88
C GLY A 26 -11.32 8.99 9.21
N ALA A 27 -11.65 10.27 9.31
CA ALA A 27 -12.18 10.85 10.55
C ALA A 27 -13.57 10.29 10.91
N GLU A 28 -14.37 9.92 9.92
CA GLU A 28 -15.64 9.24 10.13
C GLU A 28 -15.46 7.81 10.65
N ALA A 29 -14.37 7.14 10.28
CA ALA A 29 -13.99 5.82 10.77
C ALA A 29 -13.39 5.82 12.20
N ALA A 30 -13.04 7.00 12.74
CA ALA A 30 -12.29 7.15 14.00
C ALA A 30 -13.09 6.95 15.29
N ASN A 31 -14.28 6.35 15.25
CA ASN A 31 -14.99 5.88 16.45
C ASN A 31 -14.30 4.68 17.15
N TYR A 32 -13.00 4.48 16.89
CA TYR A 32 -12.21 3.46 17.59
C TYR A 32 -11.59 4.04 18.87
N PRO A 33 -11.92 3.50 20.04
CA PRO A 33 -11.22 3.86 21.28
C PRO A 33 -9.74 3.45 21.14
N PHE A 34 -8.82 4.39 21.47
CA PHE A 34 -7.34 4.23 21.47
C PHE A 34 -6.56 4.65 20.21
N ALA A 35 -7.12 5.43 19.28
CA ALA A 35 -6.32 6.03 18.22
C ALA A 35 -5.54 7.23 18.77
N THR A 36 -4.23 7.09 18.93
CA THR A 36 -3.32 8.24 19.01
C THR A 36 -3.33 8.94 17.64
N ILE A 37 -3.76 10.19 17.60
CA ILE A 37 -3.74 10.98 16.37
C ILE A 37 -2.28 11.42 16.14
N ASP A 38 -1.54 10.70 15.30
CA ASP A 38 -0.31 11.21 14.72
C ASP A 38 -0.71 12.13 13.55
N PRO A 39 -0.31 13.42 13.55
CA PRO A 39 -0.73 14.37 12.52
C PRO A 39 -0.23 14.01 11.10
N ASN A 40 0.68 13.06 10.98
CA ASN A 40 1.21 12.61 9.70
C ASN A 40 0.67 11.24 9.26
N VAL A 41 -0.31 10.67 9.96
CA VAL A 41 -0.90 9.37 9.62
C VAL A 41 -2.39 9.54 9.33
N GLY A 42 -2.78 9.24 8.08
CA GLY A 42 -4.17 9.13 7.65
C GLY A 42 -4.61 7.66 7.69
N ARG A 43 -5.72 7.40 8.34
CA ARG A 43 -6.31 6.05 8.42
C ARG A 43 -7.64 6.04 7.68
N VAL A 44 -7.80 5.13 6.71
CA VAL A 44 -9.04 4.98 5.93
C VAL A 44 -9.57 3.56 6.03
N GLU A 45 -10.88 3.41 5.87
CA GLU A 45 -11.49 2.10 5.69
C GLU A 45 -11.09 1.51 4.35
N VAL A 46 -10.84 0.20 4.32
CA VAL A 46 -10.62 -0.54 3.07
C VAL A 46 -11.99 -0.90 2.49
N PRO A 47 -12.35 -0.35 1.33
CA PRO A 47 -13.64 -0.65 0.71
C PRO A 47 -13.72 -2.13 0.32
N ASP A 48 -14.73 -2.83 0.80
CA ASP A 48 -14.94 -4.25 0.48
C ASP A 48 -16.43 -4.57 0.35
N VAL A 49 -16.91 -4.68 -0.88
CA VAL A 49 -18.30 -5.02 -1.21
C VAL A 49 -18.76 -6.34 -0.59
N ARG A 50 -17.81 -7.23 -0.25
CA ARG A 50 -18.12 -8.50 0.41
C ARG A 50 -18.58 -8.29 1.84
N LEU A 51 -18.00 -7.32 2.55
CA LEU A 51 -18.42 -6.95 3.90
C LEU A 51 -19.85 -6.38 3.90
N ASP A 52 -20.18 -5.56 2.89
CA ASP A 52 -21.53 -5.00 2.73
C ASP A 52 -22.54 -6.10 2.50
N LYS A 53 -22.22 -7.03 1.59
CA LYS A 53 -23.10 -8.17 1.28
C LYS A 53 -23.29 -9.11 2.45
N LEU A 54 -22.24 -9.36 3.24
CA LEU A 54 -22.34 -10.14 4.48
C LEU A 54 -23.23 -9.45 5.51
N THR A 55 -23.15 -8.12 5.61
CA THR A 55 -23.99 -7.33 6.50
C THR A 55 -25.46 -7.40 6.09
N GLU A 56 -25.78 -7.34 4.81
CA GLU A 56 -27.16 -7.52 4.31
C GLU A 56 -27.71 -8.91 4.61
N LEU A 57 -26.92 -9.96 4.45
CA LEU A 57 -27.33 -11.34 4.65
C LEU A 57 -27.53 -11.68 6.13
N ILE A 58 -26.63 -11.27 6.99
CA ILE A 58 -26.58 -11.67 8.40
C ILE A 58 -27.36 -10.70 9.28
N LYS A 59 -27.46 -9.42 8.86
CA LYS A 59 -28.10 -8.32 9.62
C LYS A 59 -27.55 -8.21 11.05
N PRO A 60 -26.23 -8.06 11.20
CA PRO A 60 -25.58 -8.00 12.50
C PRO A 60 -25.93 -6.70 13.24
N GLN A 61 -25.69 -6.68 14.55
CA GLN A 61 -25.82 -5.46 15.35
C GLN A 61 -24.72 -4.43 15.01
N LYS A 62 -23.54 -4.91 14.52
CA LYS A 62 -22.39 -4.07 14.19
C LYS A 62 -21.69 -4.58 12.96
N LYS A 63 -21.35 -3.65 12.04
CA LYS A 63 -20.45 -3.83 10.91
C LYS A 63 -19.10 -3.19 11.27
N VAL A 64 -17.98 -3.89 11.02
CA VAL A 64 -16.63 -3.36 11.25
C VAL A 64 -15.76 -3.62 10.03
N ALA A 65 -15.43 -2.57 9.31
CA ALA A 65 -14.47 -2.61 8.23
C ALA A 65 -13.04 -2.72 8.75
N THR A 66 -12.12 -3.19 7.92
CA THR A 66 -10.69 -3.05 8.20
C THR A 66 -10.19 -1.71 7.72
N THR A 67 -9.08 -1.24 8.29
CA THR A 67 -8.49 0.06 7.95
C THR A 67 -7.08 -0.11 7.39
N PHE A 68 -6.68 0.85 6.56
CA PHE A 68 -5.33 0.98 6.02
C PHE A 68 -4.73 2.33 6.42
N GLU A 69 -3.41 2.38 6.61
CA GLU A 69 -2.72 3.58 7.07
C GLU A 69 -1.82 4.15 5.97
N PHE A 70 -2.02 5.44 5.70
CA PHE A 70 -1.14 6.25 4.87
C PHE A 70 -0.35 7.21 5.74
N THR A 71 0.94 7.36 5.46
CA THR A 71 1.81 8.31 6.15
C THR A 71 2.18 9.44 5.21
N ASP A 72 1.93 10.69 5.60
CA ASP A 72 2.41 11.84 4.84
C ASP A 72 3.91 12.00 5.05
N ILE A 73 4.67 11.85 3.98
CA ILE A 73 6.11 12.05 3.99
C ILE A 73 6.39 13.44 3.41
N ALA A 74 6.98 14.32 4.22
CA ALA A 74 7.31 15.69 3.82
C ALA A 74 8.05 15.69 2.47
N GLY A 75 7.68 16.62 1.59
CA GLY A 75 8.20 16.66 0.22
C GLY A 75 9.72 16.74 0.15
N ILE A 76 10.28 16.14 -0.90
CA ILE A 76 11.72 16.23 -1.23
C ILE A 76 12.07 17.64 -1.69
N VAL A 77 13.23 18.10 -1.22
CA VAL A 77 14.01 19.14 -1.88
C VAL A 77 15.17 18.44 -2.60
N LYS A 78 15.45 18.82 -3.85
CA LYS A 78 16.58 18.32 -4.65
C LYS A 78 17.87 18.41 -3.84
N GLY A 79 18.65 17.31 -3.75
CA GLY A 79 19.86 17.23 -2.93
C GLY A 79 19.66 16.56 -1.56
N ALA A 80 18.50 15.94 -1.32
CA ALA A 80 18.20 15.23 -0.07
C ALA A 80 19.23 14.17 0.30
N SER A 81 19.79 13.47 -0.69
CA SER A 81 20.81 12.44 -0.53
C SER A 81 22.17 12.99 -0.10
N LYS A 82 22.44 14.28 -0.27
CA LYS A 82 23.71 14.93 0.11
C LYS A 82 23.80 15.31 1.58
N GLY A 83 22.81 14.96 2.40
CA GLY A 83 22.91 14.99 3.86
C GLY A 83 22.62 16.33 4.53
N GLU A 84 22.00 17.29 3.87
CA GLU A 84 21.59 18.55 4.50
C GLU A 84 20.16 18.46 5.07
N GLY A 85 20.04 18.35 6.39
CA GLY A 85 18.84 18.62 7.19
C GLY A 85 17.57 17.84 6.81
N LEU A 86 16.67 18.45 6.04
CA LEU A 86 15.35 17.92 5.69
C LEU A 86 15.41 16.65 4.81
N GLY A 87 16.44 16.50 3.99
CA GLY A 87 16.60 15.33 3.13
C GLY A 87 16.82 14.03 3.90
N ASN A 88 17.64 14.06 4.96
CA ASN A 88 17.85 12.89 5.81
C ASN A 88 16.57 12.46 6.52
N LYS A 89 15.74 13.41 6.96
CA LYS A 89 14.45 13.12 7.59
C LYS A 89 13.48 12.47 6.61
N PHE A 90 13.43 12.96 5.38
CA PHE A 90 12.64 12.37 4.31
C PHE A 90 13.03 10.90 4.05
N LEU A 91 14.33 10.64 3.83
CA LEU A 91 14.82 9.28 3.60
C LEU A 91 14.57 8.35 4.81
N ALA A 92 14.65 8.89 6.04
CA ALA A 92 14.33 8.14 7.25
C ALA A 92 12.84 7.75 7.28
N ASN A 93 11.93 8.67 6.99
CA ASN A 93 10.50 8.41 6.95
C ASN A 93 10.14 7.36 5.88
N ILE A 94 10.78 7.41 4.69
CA ILE A 94 10.57 6.37 3.68
C ILE A 94 11.05 4.99 4.18
N ARG A 95 12.11 4.91 5.00
CA ARG A 95 12.55 3.61 5.55
C ARG A 95 11.51 2.97 6.45
N GLU A 96 10.71 3.76 7.15
CA GLU A 96 9.72 3.28 8.13
C GLU A 96 8.45 2.71 7.49
N VAL A 97 8.10 3.12 6.27
CA VAL A 97 6.91 2.62 5.55
C VAL A 97 7.22 1.36 4.73
N ASP A 98 6.19 0.58 4.41
CA ASP A 98 6.33 -0.69 3.67
C ASP A 98 6.20 -0.54 2.16
N ALA A 99 5.49 0.49 1.69
CA ALA A 99 5.32 0.83 0.28
C ALA A 99 5.39 2.35 0.06
N ILE A 100 5.64 2.75 -1.17
CA ILE A 100 5.69 4.15 -1.60
C ILE A 100 4.48 4.43 -2.49
N VAL A 101 3.70 5.46 -2.15
CA VAL A 101 2.67 6.05 -3.00
C VAL A 101 3.24 7.34 -3.58
N HIS A 102 3.63 7.30 -4.84
CA HIS A 102 4.30 8.40 -5.51
C HIS A 102 3.30 9.27 -6.27
N VAL A 103 2.95 10.42 -5.72
CA VAL A 103 2.04 11.38 -6.35
C VAL A 103 2.81 12.20 -7.38
N VAL A 104 2.30 12.17 -8.61
CA VAL A 104 2.89 12.82 -9.78
C VAL A 104 1.88 13.79 -10.37
N ARG A 105 2.30 15.01 -10.65
CA ARG A 105 1.46 16.01 -11.30
C ARG A 105 1.25 15.66 -12.79
N ALA A 106 -0.01 15.50 -13.16
CA ALA A 106 -0.44 15.20 -14.53
C ALA A 106 -1.53 16.18 -15.02
N PHE A 107 -1.52 17.41 -14.54
CA PHE A 107 -2.46 18.49 -14.90
C PHE A 107 -1.71 19.79 -15.10
N ASP A 108 -2.21 20.62 -16.01
CA ASP A 108 -1.74 21.98 -16.23
C ASP A 108 -2.59 22.97 -15.44
N ASP A 109 -1.95 23.85 -14.66
CA ASP A 109 -2.59 24.97 -13.97
C ASP A 109 -1.58 26.11 -13.85
N GLU A 110 -1.92 27.25 -14.47
CA GLU A 110 -1.07 28.46 -14.50
C GLU A 110 -0.88 29.07 -13.10
N ASN A 111 -1.80 28.81 -12.17
CA ASN A 111 -1.77 29.34 -10.81
C ASN A 111 -0.90 28.49 -9.87
N VAL A 112 -0.53 27.27 -10.28
CA VAL A 112 0.28 26.34 -9.47
C VAL A 112 1.75 26.46 -9.88
N MET A 113 2.52 27.18 -9.08
CA MET A 113 3.95 27.38 -9.31
C MET A 113 4.72 26.07 -9.26
N ARG A 114 5.73 25.92 -10.11
CA ARG A 114 6.73 24.87 -10.06
C ARG A 114 7.86 25.24 -9.09
N GLU A 115 8.59 24.21 -8.68
CA GLU A 115 9.79 24.37 -7.86
C GLU A 115 10.78 25.32 -8.53
N GLN A 116 11.31 26.30 -7.77
CA GLN A 116 12.25 27.30 -8.28
C GLN A 116 13.48 26.63 -8.88
N GLY A 117 13.81 26.98 -10.13
CA GLY A 117 15.04 26.54 -10.80
C GLY A 117 14.85 25.69 -12.06
N ARG A 118 13.62 25.35 -12.45
CA ARG A 118 13.34 24.76 -13.77
C ARG A 118 12.92 25.84 -14.77
N GLU A 119 13.63 25.95 -15.87
CA GLU A 119 13.39 26.96 -16.92
C GLU A 119 12.11 26.73 -17.75
N SER A 120 11.44 25.56 -17.59
CA SER A 120 10.23 25.26 -18.36
C SER A 120 8.95 25.43 -17.55
N SER A 121 7.99 26.14 -18.11
CA SER A 121 6.62 26.31 -17.58
C SER A 121 5.75 25.07 -17.78
N PHE A 122 6.24 24.05 -18.49
CA PHE A 122 5.47 22.84 -18.84
C PHE A 122 5.53 21.77 -17.75
N VAL A 123 4.43 21.05 -17.55
CA VAL A 123 4.35 19.87 -16.70
C VAL A 123 5.19 18.75 -17.34
N ASP A 124 6.02 18.10 -16.54
CA ASP A 124 6.88 17.00 -16.97
C ASP A 124 6.87 15.91 -15.91
N PRO A 125 5.90 14.98 -15.98
CA PRO A 125 5.74 13.92 -15.02
C PRO A 125 6.98 13.02 -14.91
N MET A 126 7.68 12.83 -16.04
CA MET A 126 8.85 11.96 -16.07
C MET A 126 10.02 12.55 -15.30
N ALA A 127 10.28 13.86 -15.49
CA ALA A 127 11.31 14.55 -14.73
C ALA A 127 10.98 14.61 -13.22
N ASP A 128 9.71 14.65 -12.84
CA ASP A 128 9.27 14.61 -11.45
C ASP A 128 9.54 13.23 -10.83
N ILE A 129 9.20 12.16 -11.54
CA ILE A 129 9.49 10.77 -11.13
C ILE A 129 10.99 10.53 -11.01
N GLU A 130 11.77 10.92 -12.04
CA GLU A 130 13.22 10.77 -12.05
C GLU A 130 13.89 11.49 -10.89
N THR A 131 13.40 12.67 -10.51
CA THR A 131 13.95 13.44 -9.39
C THR A 131 13.86 12.67 -8.08
N ILE A 132 12.70 12.11 -7.77
CA ILE A 132 12.52 11.32 -6.53
C ILE A 132 13.31 10.01 -6.61
N ASN A 133 13.22 9.28 -7.71
CA ASN A 133 13.93 8.02 -7.88
C ASN A 133 15.44 8.20 -7.75
N LEU A 134 16.01 9.28 -8.31
CA LEU A 134 17.44 9.57 -8.21
C LEU A 134 17.88 9.76 -6.75
N GLU A 135 17.12 10.48 -5.93
CA GLU A 135 17.45 10.68 -4.52
C GLU A 135 17.45 9.35 -3.74
N LEU A 136 16.46 8.48 -4.01
CA LEU A 136 16.41 7.15 -3.40
C LEU A 136 17.58 6.27 -3.84
N ILE A 137 17.90 6.28 -5.14
CA ILE A 137 19.02 5.52 -5.73
C ILE A 137 20.35 5.97 -5.15
N LEU A 138 20.59 7.28 -5.05
CA LEU A 138 21.82 7.82 -4.48
C LEU A 138 22.00 7.44 -3.01
N ALA A 139 20.93 7.48 -2.22
CA ALA A 139 20.95 7.06 -0.82
C ALA A 139 21.28 5.56 -0.67
N ASP A 140 20.66 4.73 -1.52
CA ASP A 140 20.94 3.29 -1.53
C ASP A 140 22.36 3.00 -2.02
N LEU A 141 22.82 3.68 -3.06
CA LEU A 141 24.16 3.51 -3.61
C LEU A 141 25.26 3.84 -2.57
N GLU A 142 25.05 4.88 -1.77
CA GLU A 142 25.95 5.19 -0.65
C GLU A 142 26.01 4.04 0.37
N SER A 143 24.86 3.51 0.75
CA SER A 143 24.73 2.39 1.69
C SER A 143 25.38 1.11 1.12
N ILE A 144 25.10 0.80 -0.15
CA ILE A 144 25.64 -0.36 -0.87
C ILE A 144 27.15 -0.26 -1.01
N ASN A 145 27.72 0.91 -1.37
CA ASN A 145 29.16 1.07 -1.51
C ASN A 145 29.90 0.82 -0.20
N LYS A 146 29.38 1.36 0.93
CA LYS A 146 29.95 1.10 2.26
C LYS A 146 29.93 -0.39 2.61
N ARG A 147 28.79 -1.05 2.33
CA ARG A 147 28.61 -2.47 2.63
C ARG A 147 29.43 -3.37 1.72
N TYR A 148 29.49 -3.05 0.42
CA TYR A 148 30.24 -3.77 -0.60
C TYR A 148 31.72 -3.88 -0.22
N ALA A 149 32.38 -2.74 0.09
CA ALA A 149 33.78 -2.72 0.47
C ALA A 149 34.11 -3.58 1.70
N ARG A 150 33.18 -3.62 2.69
CA ARG A 150 33.33 -4.43 3.89
C ARG A 150 33.16 -5.91 3.61
N VAL A 151 32.08 -6.28 2.89
CA VAL A 151 31.70 -7.67 2.63
C VAL A 151 32.67 -8.32 1.65
N GLU A 152 33.13 -7.60 0.61
CA GLU A 152 34.13 -8.07 -0.34
C GLU A 152 35.40 -8.56 0.35
N LYS A 153 35.92 -7.79 1.33
CA LYS A 153 37.10 -8.17 2.08
C LYS A 153 36.90 -9.49 2.83
N VAL A 154 35.77 -9.65 3.52
CA VAL A 154 35.47 -10.86 4.29
C VAL A 154 35.22 -12.06 3.38
N ALA A 155 34.44 -11.89 2.31
CA ALA A 155 34.13 -12.94 1.35
C ALA A 155 35.38 -13.52 0.69
N ARG A 156 36.36 -12.64 0.36
CA ARG A 156 37.62 -13.06 -0.26
C ARG A 156 38.62 -13.73 0.71
N THR A 157 38.65 -13.31 1.96
CA THR A 157 39.65 -13.75 2.94
C THR A 157 39.20 -14.92 3.79
N GLN A 158 37.95 -14.89 4.29
CA GLN A 158 37.44 -15.87 5.27
C GLN A 158 36.60 -16.97 4.62
N LYS A 159 36.14 -16.79 3.36
CA LYS A 159 35.27 -17.72 2.62
C LYS A 159 34.01 -18.14 3.41
N ASP A 160 33.53 -17.25 4.29
CA ASP A 160 32.30 -17.44 5.01
C ASP A 160 31.11 -17.47 4.03
N LYS A 161 30.27 -18.50 4.12
CA LYS A 161 29.18 -18.74 3.16
C LYS A 161 28.19 -17.58 3.11
N ASP A 162 27.84 -17.01 4.25
CA ASP A 162 26.89 -15.92 4.33
C ASP A 162 27.45 -14.64 3.69
N SER A 163 28.71 -14.33 3.97
CA SER A 163 29.40 -13.19 3.36
C SER A 163 29.58 -13.36 1.83
N VAL A 164 29.82 -14.58 1.36
CA VAL A 164 29.91 -14.85 -0.07
C VAL A 164 28.53 -14.67 -0.73
N ALA A 165 27.46 -15.21 -0.14
CA ALA A 165 26.11 -15.04 -0.64
C ALA A 165 25.69 -13.57 -0.68
N GLU A 166 25.95 -12.82 0.40
CA GLU A 166 25.69 -11.39 0.45
C GLU A 166 26.50 -10.62 -0.62
N PHE A 167 27.75 -10.96 -0.82
CA PHE A 167 28.60 -10.33 -1.84
C PHE A 167 28.03 -10.52 -3.24
N HIS A 168 27.52 -11.71 -3.59
CA HIS A 168 26.85 -11.97 -4.86
C HIS A 168 25.61 -11.10 -5.05
N VAL A 169 24.78 -10.93 -4.01
CA VAL A 169 23.61 -10.05 -4.05
C VAL A 169 24.03 -8.60 -4.28
N LEU A 170 25.06 -8.13 -3.57
CA LEU A 170 25.58 -6.77 -3.75
C LEU A 170 26.15 -6.54 -5.16
N GLN A 171 26.76 -7.56 -5.77
CA GLN A 171 27.23 -7.51 -7.17
C GLN A 171 26.11 -7.39 -8.19
N LYS A 172 24.90 -7.90 -7.89
CA LYS A 172 23.72 -7.71 -8.74
C LYS A 172 23.13 -6.31 -8.57
N ILE A 173 23.04 -5.80 -7.33
CA ILE A 173 22.38 -4.53 -7.00
C ILE A 173 23.22 -3.32 -7.46
N LYS A 174 24.53 -3.32 -7.16
CA LYS A 174 25.37 -2.14 -7.36
C LYS A 174 25.35 -1.61 -8.79
N PRO A 175 25.54 -2.41 -9.86
CA PRO A 175 25.53 -1.93 -11.24
C PRO A 175 24.17 -1.34 -11.65
N VAL A 176 23.07 -1.89 -11.14
CA VAL A 176 21.71 -1.39 -11.44
C VAL A 176 21.53 0.02 -10.88
N LEU A 177 21.91 0.24 -9.62
CA LEU A 177 21.87 1.56 -9.00
C LEU A 177 22.83 2.55 -9.68
N GLU A 178 24.05 2.12 -10.07
CA GLU A 178 25.03 2.95 -10.80
C GLU A 178 24.51 3.38 -12.18
N ASN A 179 23.64 2.58 -12.80
CA ASN A 179 22.94 2.91 -14.05
C ASN A 179 21.67 3.75 -13.85
N GLY A 180 21.38 4.20 -12.64
CA GLY A 180 20.21 5.03 -12.34
C GLY A 180 18.89 4.26 -12.33
N LEU A 181 18.92 2.94 -12.12
CA LEU A 181 17.73 2.09 -12.02
C LEU A 181 17.48 1.66 -10.58
N SER A 182 16.20 1.51 -10.23
CA SER A 182 15.78 1.04 -8.91
C SER A 182 16.08 -0.44 -8.71
N ALA A 183 16.50 -0.85 -7.50
CA ALA A 183 16.78 -2.25 -7.20
C ALA A 183 15.53 -3.16 -7.28
N ARG A 184 14.31 -2.60 -7.27
CA ARG A 184 13.03 -3.34 -7.46
C ARG A 184 12.90 -3.98 -8.85
N THR A 185 13.69 -3.52 -9.83
CA THR A 185 13.71 -4.09 -11.19
C THR A 185 14.52 -5.39 -11.29
N ILE A 186 15.20 -5.79 -10.22
CA ILE A 186 16.04 -7.00 -10.17
C ILE A 186 15.19 -8.17 -9.70
N GLU A 187 15.24 -9.28 -10.43
CA GLU A 187 14.69 -10.54 -9.96
C GLU A 187 15.66 -11.22 -8.99
N PHE A 188 15.17 -11.55 -7.80
CA PHE A 188 15.90 -12.25 -6.76
C PHE A 188 15.23 -13.59 -6.45
N ASP A 189 16.02 -14.63 -6.26
CA ASP A 189 15.52 -15.90 -5.73
C ASP A 189 15.16 -15.80 -4.23
N GLU A 190 14.58 -16.87 -3.66
CA GLU A 190 14.10 -16.85 -2.27
C GLU A 190 15.23 -16.60 -1.25
N GLU A 191 16.43 -17.11 -1.48
CA GLU A 191 17.57 -16.92 -0.58
C GLU A 191 18.14 -15.50 -0.72
N GLU A 192 18.25 -15.01 -1.94
CA GLU A 192 18.65 -13.62 -2.22
C GLU A 192 17.66 -12.61 -1.61
N GLN A 193 16.36 -12.88 -1.70
CA GLN A 193 15.33 -12.03 -1.09
C GLN A 193 15.50 -11.90 0.43
N LYS A 194 15.92 -12.96 1.11
CA LYS A 194 16.22 -12.91 2.56
C LYS A 194 17.38 -11.96 2.86
N ILE A 195 18.39 -11.94 1.98
CA ILE A 195 19.54 -11.03 2.10
C ILE A 195 19.12 -9.60 1.80
N VAL A 196 18.40 -9.37 0.68
CA VAL A 196 17.91 -8.05 0.26
C VAL A 196 17.08 -7.39 1.35
N LYS A 197 16.18 -8.12 2.01
CA LYS A 197 15.38 -7.60 3.14
C LYS A 197 16.24 -7.04 4.28
N ARG A 198 17.44 -7.61 4.53
CA ARG A 198 18.36 -7.15 5.58
C ARG A 198 19.16 -5.90 5.17
N LEU A 199 19.15 -5.55 3.89
CA LEU A 199 19.83 -4.36 3.40
C LEU A 199 19.00 -3.08 3.61
N PHE A 200 17.70 -3.19 3.83
CA PHE A 200 16.78 -2.07 4.06
C PHE A 200 16.85 -0.98 2.99
N LEU A 201 16.96 -1.40 1.72
CA LEU A 201 17.05 -0.48 0.60
C LEU A 201 15.71 0.21 0.34
N LEU A 202 15.78 1.50 -0.01
CA LEU A 202 14.62 2.32 -0.36
C LEU A 202 14.07 1.92 -1.73
N THR A 203 14.96 1.65 -2.67
CA THR A 203 14.62 1.32 -4.06
C THR A 203 14.09 -0.12 -4.24
N THR A 204 14.10 -0.95 -3.20
CA THR A 204 13.44 -2.27 -3.21
C THR A 204 11.99 -2.22 -2.74
N LYS A 205 11.56 -1.11 -2.15
CA LYS A 205 10.16 -0.96 -1.71
C LYS A 205 9.23 -0.96 -2.92
N PRO A 206 8.08 -1.65 -2.85
CA PRO A 206 7.05 -1.57 -3.87
C PRO A 206 6.55 -0.14 -4.00
N VAL A 207 6.23 0.25 -5.23
CA VAL A 207 5.78 1.60 -5.57
C VAL A 207 4.42 1.54 -6.27
N LEU A 208 3.55 2.49 -5.93
CA LEU A 208 2.30 2.79 -6.59
C LEU A 208 2.37 4.23 -7.07
N TYR A 209 2.21 4.45 -8.37
CA TYR A 209 2.15 5.80 -8.92
C TYR A 209 0.73 6.35 -8.87
N VAL A 210 0.60 7.59 -8.45
CA VAL A 210 -0.67 8.32 -8.46
C VAL A 210 -0.54 9.46 -9.46
N ALA A 211 -1.20 9.33 -10.61
CA ALA A 211 -1.32 10.41 -11.57
C ALA A 211 -2.42 11.35 -11.12
N ASN A 212 -2.04 12.53 -10.62
CA ASN A 212 -2.99 13.56 -10.20
C ASN A 212 -3.34 14.43 -11.40
N VAL A 213 -4.57 14.31 -11.88
CA VAL A 213 -5.13 15.02 -13.04
C VAL A 213 -6.11 16.12 -12.62
N SER A 214 -6.56 16.93 -13.56
CA SER A 214 -7.63 17.90 -13.33
C SER A 214 -8.98 17.21 -13.10
N GLU A 215 -9.95 17.92 -12.53
CA GLU A 215 -11.30 17.41 -12.28
C GLU A 215 -12.02 17.04 -13.57
N ASP A 216 -11.84 17.84 -14.62
CA ASP A 216 -12.49 17.63 -15.92
C ASP A 216 -11.95 16.41 -16.69
N GLU A 217 -10.74 15.95 -16.33
CA GLU A 217 -10.04 14.89 -17.06
C GLU A 217 -10.10 13.51 -16.35
N VAL A 218 -10.47 13.47 -15.07
CA VAL A 218 -10.40 12.25 -14.26
C VAL A 218 -11.33 11.13 -14.75
N ALA A 219 -12.41 11.47 -15.44
CA ALA A 219 -13.37 10.49 -15.99
C ALA A 219 -12.85 9.75 -17.23
N ASP A 220 -11.92 10.36 -18.00
CA ASP A 220 -11.36 9.76 -19.22
C ASP A 220 -9.83 9.78 -19.22
N PRO A 221 -9.20 9.03 -18.29
CA PRO A 221 -7.74 9.07 -18.07
C PRO A 221 -6.94 8.48 -19.24
N ASP A 222 -7.57 7.70 -20.10
CA ASP A 222 -6.88 7.01 -21.19
C ASP A 222 -6.49 7.94 -22.35
N ASN A 223 -7.10 9.12 -22.43
CA ASN A 223 -6.79 10.14 -23.42
C ASN A 223 -5.80 11.20 -22.93
N ILE A 224 -5.31 11.12 -21.69
CA ILE A 224 -4.37 12.07 -21.11
C ILE A 224 -2.93 11.64 -21.42
N GLU A 225 -2.18 12.46 -22.17
CA GLU A 225 -0.80 12.14 -22.55
C GLU A 225 0.12 11.93 -21.34
N TYR A 226 0.00 12.77 -20.31
CA TYR A 226 0.79 12.62 -19.06
C TYR A 226 0.53 11.28 -18.36
N VAL A 227 -0.72 10.84 -18.32
CA VAL A 227 -1.10 9.55 -17.75
C VAL A 227 -0.47 8.40 -18.54
N GLN A 228 -0.48 8.48 -19.87
CA GLN A 228 0.14 7.47 -20.75
C GLN A 228 1.66 7.37 -20.52
N GLN A 229 2.33 8.52 -20.34
CA GLN A 229 3.77 8.56 -20.04
C GLN A 229 4.07 7.89 -18.70
N ILE A 230 3.29 8.21 -17.65
CA ILE A 230 3.43 7.62 -16.32
C ILE A 230 3.19 6.10 -16.38
N ARG A 231 2.12 5.64 -17.06
CA ARG A 231 1.83 4.20 -17.23
C ARG A 231 2.94 3.45 -17.95
N LYS A 232 3.47 4.05 -19.00
CA LYS A 232 4.60 3.46 -19.75
C LYS A 232 5.84 3.29 -18.89
N PHE A 233 6.14 4.29 -18.07
CA PHE A 233 7.25 4.22 -17.12
C PHE A 233 6.97 3.16 -16.03
N ALA A 234 5.81 3.22 -15.38
CA ALA A 234 5.43 2.29 -14.32
C ALA A 234 5.52 0.82 -14.78
N ALA A 235 5.16 0.53 -16.02
CA ALA A 235 5.28 -0.80 -16.62
C ALA A 235 6.73 -1.31 -16.63
N THR A 236 7.74 -0.44 -16.72
CA THR A 236 9.17 -0.85 -16.67
C THR A 236 9.60 -1.31 -15.30
N GLU A 237 8.89 -0.92 -14.25
CA GLU A 237 9.12 -1.31 -12.86
C GLU A 237 8.08 -2.32 -12.35
N ASN A 238 7.19 -2.79 -13.21
CA ASN A 238 6.07 -3.67 -12.85
C ASN A 238 5.14 -3.03 -11.79
N ALA A 239 5.01 -1.70 -11.84
CA ALA A 239 4.23 -0.90 -10.91
C ALA A 239 2.86 -0.53 -11.50
N GLU A 240 1.87 -0.35 -10.61
CA GLU A 240 0.52 0.09 -10.95
C GLU A 240 0.42 1.62 -10.95
N VAL A 241 -0.54 2.15 -11.71
CA VAL A 241 -0.87 3.59 -11.76
C VAL A 241 -2.34 3.78 -11.41
N VAL A 242 -2.60 4.56 -10.38
CA VAL A 242 -3.96 5.04 -10.05
C VAL A 242 -4.09 6.48 -10.52
N VAL A 243 -5.16 6.77 -11.23
CA VAL A 243 -5.47 8.14 -11.68
C VAL A 243 -6.54 8.72 -10.77
N ILE A 244 -6.27 9.90 -10.25
CA ILE A 244 -7.17 10.63 -9.34
C ILE A 244 -7.13 12.13 -9.65
N SER A 245 -8.16 12.85 -9.20
CA SER A 245 -8.08 14.30 -9.02
C SER A 245 -8.07 14.59 -7.51
N ALA A 246 -6.92 14.99 -6.98
CA ALA A 246 -6.80 15.27 -5.54
C ALA A 246 -7.76 16.35 -5.07
N ARG A 247 -8.10 17.31 -5.96
CA ARG A 247 -9.06 18.37 -5.67
C ARG A 247 -10.48 17.81 -5.58
N ALA A 248 -10.91 16.98 -6.54
CA ALA A 248 -12.20 16.30 -6.48
C ALA A 248 -12.32 15.43 -5.23
N GLU A 249 -11.26 14.72 -4.85
CA GLU A 249 -11.25 13.90 -3.63
C GLU A 249 -11.39 14.74 -2.35
N GLU A 250 -10.80 15.93 -2.32
CA GLU A 250 -10.98 16.85 -1.19
C GLU A 250 -12.44 17.32 -1.09
N GLU A 251 -13.09 17.65 -2.21
CA GLU A 251 -14.51 18.01 -2.25
C GLU A 251 -15.40 16.82 -1.83
N ILE A 252 -15.16 15.62 -2.39
CA ILE A 252 -15.88 14.39 -2.05
C ILE A 252 -15.79 14.09 -0.54
N SER A 253 -14.63 14.35 0.08
CA SER A 253 -14.41 14.09 1.50
C SER A 253 -15.19 15.00 2.45
N GLU A 254 -15.83 16.04 1.94
CA GLU A 254 -16.68 16.98 2.69
C GLU A 254 -18.19 16.68 2.57
N LEU A 255 -18.57 15.76 1.66
CA LEU A 255 -19.93 15.42 1.36
C LEU A 255 -20.43 14.26 2.24
N ASP A 256 -21.71 14.22 2.52
CA ASP A 256 -22.35 13.03 3.09
C ASP A 256 -22.54 11.92 2.03
N ASP A 257 -22.94 10.73 2.46
CA ASP A 257 -23.01 9.56 1.57
C ASP A 257 -23.97 9.72 0.38
N GLU A 258 -25.08 10.47 0.54
CA GLU A 258 -26.06 10.71 -0.52
C GLU A 258 -25.46 11.68 -1.56
N ASP A 259 -24.96 12.82 -1.10
CA ASP A 259 -24.33 13.85 -1.93
C ASP A 259 -23.07 13.32 -2.62
N LYS A 260 -22.28 12.48 -1.92
CA LYS A 260 -21.10 11.80 -2.49
C LYS A 260 -21.44 10.95 -3.70
N THR A 261 -22.55 10.20 -3.62
CA THR A 261 -22.99 9.36 -4.73
C THR A 261 -23.38 10.19 -5.94
N GLU A 262 -24.18 11.26 -5.72
CA GLU A 262 -24.61 12.17 -6.80
C GLU A 262 -23.42 12.89 -7.44
N PHE A 263 -22.43 13.30 -6.64
CA PHE A 263 -21.22 13.97 -7.12
C PHE A 263 -20.39 13.03 -8.01
N LEU A 264 -20.17 11.80 -7.57
CA LEU A 264 -19.43 10.80 -8.37
C LEU A 264 -20.14 10.49 -9.68
N GLU A 265 -21.46 10.33 -9.68
CA GLU A 265 -22.25 10.12 -10.90
C GLU A 265 -22.16 11.33 -11.85
N ALA A 266 -22.23 12.55 -11.32
CA ALA A 266 -22.11 13.77 -12.11
C ALA A 266 -20.71 13.89 -12.77
N MET A 267 -19.67 13.41 -12.10
CA MET A 267 -18.31 13.34 -12.66
C MET A 267 -18.07 12.13 -13.58
N GLY A 268 -19.05 11.24 -13.75
CA GLY A 268 -18.88 10.00 -14.52
C GLY A 268 -17.98 8.96 -13.83
N LEU A 269 -17.85 9.02 -12.50
CA LEU A 269 -17.05 8.11 -11.70
C LEU A 269 -17.94 7.08 -10.99
N ASN A 270 -17.47 5.83 -10.90
CA ASN A 270 -18.16 4.76 -10.18
C ASN A 270 -17.78 4.67 -8.70
N GLU A 271 -16.65 5.27 -8.33
CA GLU A 271 -16.08 5.23 -6.98
C GLU A 271 -15.06 6.36 -6.80
N SER A 272 -14.73 6.69 -5.54
CA SER A 272 -13.73 7.70 -5.24
C SER A 272 -12.31 7.25 -5.60
N GLY A 273 -11.44 8.20 -5.90
CA GLY A 273 -10.02 7.92 -6.13
C GLY A 273 -9.30 7.46 -4.86
N VAL A 274 -9.73 7.93 -3.68
CA VAL A 274 -9.22 7.46 -2.37
C VAL A 274 -9.54 5.98 -2.17
N ASP A 275 -10.73 5.52 -2.55
CA ASP A 275 -11.10 4.10 -2.49
C ASP A 275 -10.27 3.24 -3.43
N LYS A 276 -10.05 3.70 -4.68
CA LYS A 276 -9.16 3.05 -5.66
C LYS A 276 -7.73 2.96 -5.13
N LEU A 277 -7.22 4.07 -4.62
CA LEU A 277 -5.87 4.16 -4.06
C LEU A 277 -5.69 3.20 -2.88
N THR A 278 -6.67 3.16 -1.98
CA THR A 278 -6.64 2.29 -0.80
C THR A 278 -6.58 0.81 -1.21
N ARG A 279 -7.43 0.38 -2.15
CA ARG A 279 -7.40 -1.00 -2.66
C ARG A 279 -6.09 -1.32 -3.39
N ALA A 280 -5.59 -0.42 -4.22
CA ALA A 280 -4.33 -0.61 -4.94
C ALA A 280 -3.14 -0.75 -3.97
N ALA A 281 -3.05 0.12 -2.95
CA ALA A 281 -2.01 0.04 -1.92
C ALA A 281 -2.11 -1.24 -1.08
N TYR A 282 -3.32 -1.64 -0.73
CA TYR A 282 -3.61 -2.87 -0.01
C TYR A 282 -3.14 -4.11 -0.80
N HIS A 283 -3.44 -4.14 -2.10
CA HIS A 283 -3.04 -5.20 -3.01
C HIS A 283 -1.53 -5.24 -3.24
N LEU A 284 -0.91 -4.07 -3.43
CA LEU A 284 0.53 -3.91 -3.60
C LEU A 284 1.34 -4.53 -2.47
N LEU A 285 0.84 -4.41 -1.23
CA LEU A 285 1.48 -4.99 -0.04
C LEU A 285 1.17 -6.48 0.16
N GLY A 286 0.43 -7.11 -0.77
CA GLY A 286 0.06 -8.52 -0.69
C GLY A 286 -0.87 -8.81 0.48
N LEU A 287 -1.73 -7.86 0.82
CA LEU A 287 -2.75 -8.01 1.85
C LEU A 287 -3.99 -8.73 1.30
N GLY A 288 -4.72 -9.34 2.18
CA GLY A 288 -6.02 -9.95 1.94
C GLY A 288 -6.93 -9.71 3.13
N THR A 289 -8.21 -10.04 2.95
CA THR A 289 -9.24 -9.89 3.97
C THR A 289 -9.91 -11.24 4.24
N TYR A 290 -9.96 -11.66 5.50
CA TYR A 290 -10.88 -12.69 5.95
C TYR A 290 -11.94 -12.06 6.86
N PHE A 291 -13.05 -12.74 7.05
CA PHE A 291 -14.20 -12.24 7.82
C PHE A 291 -14.48 -13.12 9.03
N THR A 292 -14.95 -12.50 10.09
CA THR A 292 -15.71 -13.16 11.14
C THR A 292 -17.15 -12.69 11.04
N ALA A 293 -18.09 -13.61 11.07
CA ALA A 293 -19.49 -13.33 10.78
C ALA A 293 -20.40 -13.94 11.84
N GLY A 294 -21.18 -13.09 12.50
CA GLY A 294 -22.13 -13.49 13.53
C GLY A 294 -23.21 -12.43 13.76
N GLU A 295 -24.27 -12.78 14.49
CA GLU A 295 -25.40 -11.87 14.78
C GLU A 295 -24.98 -10.59 15.54
N LYS A 296 -23.94 -10.66 16.36
CA LYS A 296 -23.44 -9.50 17.09
C LYS A 296 -22.58 -8.59 16.24
N GLU A 297 -21.71 -9.17 15.44
CA GLU A 297 -20.73 -8.44 14.64
C GLU A 297 -20.38 -9.20 13.37
N VAL A 298 -20.32 -8.47 12.25
CA VAL A 298 -19.60 -8.89 11.04
C VAL A 298 -18.38 -7.99 10.90
N ARG A 299 -17.19 -8.59 10.79
CA ARG A 299 -15.94 -7.86 10.78
C ARG A 299 -14.97 -8.38 9.75
N ALA A 300 -14.32 -7.43 9.05
CA ALA A 300 -13.22 -7.67 8.15
C ALA A 300 -11.87 -7.59 8.89
N TRP A 301 -10.98 -8.54 8.61
CA TRP A 301 -9.66 -8.64 9.21
C TRP A 301 -8.59 -8.64 8.12
N THR A 302 -7.64 -7.72 8.20
CA THR A 302 -6.49 -7.68 7.31
C THR A 302 -5.49 -8.78 7.66
N PHE A 303 -5.02 -9.48 6.65
CA PHE A 303 -3.92 -10.42 6.80
C PHE A 303 -2.93 -10.32 5.63
N LYS A 304 -1.69 -10.73 5.86
CA LYS A 304 -0.72 -10.89 4.78
C LYS A 304 -0.93 -12.23 4.09
N ARG A 305 -1.10 -12.23 2.77
CA ARG A 305 -1.32 -13.47 2.00
C ARG A 305 -0.21 -14.50 2.30
N GLY A 306 -0.59 -15.76 2.40
CA GLY A 306 0.30 -16.87 2.72
C GLY A 306 0.41 -17.23 4.21
N ILE A 307 -0.28 -16.52 5.12
CA ILE A 307 -0.32 -16.91 6.54
C ILE A 307 -1.18 -18.15 6.77
N LYS A 308 -0.86 -18.90 7.83
CA LYS A 308 -1.62 -20.05 8.29
C LYS A 308 -2.74 -19.66 9.26
N ALA A 309 -3.74 -20.52 9.41
CA ALA A 309 -4.89 -20.31 10.28
C ALA A 309 -4.56 -19.90 11.73
N PRO A 310 -3.55 -20.46 12.42
CA PRO A 310 -3.16 -19.98 13.75
C PRO A 310 -2.72 -18.52 13.74
N GLN A 311 -1.97 -18.09 12.73
CA GLN A 311 -1.52 -16.71 12.60
C GLN A 311 -2.69 -15.75 12.36
N ALA A 312 -3.68 -16.18 11.56
CA ALA A 312 -4.91 -15.41 11.37
C ALA A 312 -5.70 -15.29 12.69
N ALA A 313 -5.81 -16.36 13.48
CA ALA A 313 -6.40 -16.31 14.82
C ALA A 313 -5.64 -15.32 15.73
N GLY A 314 -4.32 -15.25 15.59
CA GLY A 314 -3.44 -14.31 16.29
C GLY A 314 -3.68 -12.84 15.98
N ILE A 315 -4.20 -12.53 14.78
CA ILE A 315 -4.60 -11.17 14.41
C ILE A 315 -5.75 -10.69 15.30
N ILE A 316 -6.67 -11.58 15.67
CA ILE A 316 -7.77 -11.27 16.58
C ILE A 316 -7.26 -11.11 18.02
N HIS A 317 -6.52 -12.12 18.51
CA HIS A 317 -5.91 -12.10 19.83
C HIS A 317 -4.76 -13.11 19.93
N SER A 318 -3.68 -12.74 20.61
CA SER A 318 -2.50 -13.60 20.77
C SER A 318 -2.80 -14.96 21.43
N ASP A 319 -3.79 -15.02 22.33
CA ASP A 319 -4.18 -16.27 22.98
C ASP A 319 -4.90 -17.22 22.01
N PHE A 320 -5.59 -16.69 20.99
CA PHE A 320 -6.21 -17.52 19.95
C PHE A 320 -5.16 -18.23 19.09
N GLU A 321 -4.03 -17.58 18.83
CA GLU A 321 -2.91 -18.23 18.15
C GLU A 321 -2.29 -19.34 18.99
N LYS A 322 -1.98 -19.04 20.27
CA LYS A 322 -1.36 -19.99 21.21
C LYS A 322 -2.23 -21.20 21.47
N GLY A 323 -3.52 -20.97 21.70
CA GLY A 323 -4.49 -22.00 22.00
C GLY A 323 -5.18 -22.61 20.77
N PHE A 324 -4.76 -22.30 19.55
CA PHE A 324 -5.43 -22.71 18.33
C PHE A 324 -5.64 -24.22 18.23
N ILE A 325 -6.90 -24.62 18.01
CA ILE A 325 -7.29 -26.02 17.79
C ILE A 325 -7.62 -26.23 16.32
N ARG A 326 -8.59 -25.48 15.78
CA ARG A 326 -9.03 -25.52 14.39
C ARG A 326 -9.79 -24.25 14.03
N ALA A 327 -9.99 -24.03 12.73
CA ALA A 327 -10.88 -23.00 12.21
C ALA A 327 -12.04 -23.67 11.47
N VAL A 328 -13.27 -23.24 11.77
CA VAL A 328 -14.45 -23.57 10.97
C VAL A 328 -14.50 -22.52 9.86
N THR A 329 -14.41 -22.94 8.61
CA THR A 329 -14.17 -22.03 7.47
C THR A 329 -15.16 -22.32 6.34
N MET A 330 -15.74 -21.29 5.77
CA MET A 330 -16.49 -21.30 4.51
C MET A 330 -16.02 -20.14 3.63
N SER A 331 -16.19 -20.26 2.31
CA SER A 331 -15.88 -19.15 1.41
C SER A 331 -17.04 -18.14 1.41
N TYR A 332 -16.69 -16.87 1.13
CA TYR A 332 -17.69 -15.82 0.88
C TYR A 332 -18.69 -16.25 -0.21
N ASP A 333 -18.19 -16.79 -1.32
CA ASP A 333 -19.02 -17.21 -2.45
C ASP A 333 -20.01 -18.32 -2.08
N ASP A 334 -19.60 -19.28 -1.25
CA ASP A 334 -20.49 -20.32 -0.77
C ASP A 334 -21.60 -19.73 0.13
N LEU A 335 -21.26 -18.80 1.04
CA LEU A 335 -22.29 -18.19 1.89
C LEU A 335 -23.29 -17.36 1.08
N VAL A 336 -22.83 -16.58 0.11
CA VAL A 336 -23.71 -15.80 -0.78
C VAL A 336 -24.62 -16.73 -1.61
N LYS A 337 -24.04 -17.82 -2.13
CA LYS A 337 -24.78 -18.79 -2.96
C LYS A 337 -25.87 -19.53 -2.19
N TYR A 338 -25.59 -19.97 -0.98
CA TYR A 338 -26.52 -20.77 -0.17
C TYR A 338 -27.35 -19.95 0.82
N GLY A 339 -27.00 -18.70 1.05
CA GLY A 339 -27.78 -17.74 1.84
C GLY A 339 -27.69 -17.88 3.36
N SER A 340 -27.11 -18.97 3.89
CA SER A 340 -26.91 -19.16 5.33
C SER A 340 -25.82 -20.20 5.63
N GLU A 341 -25.16 -20.07 6.78
CA GLU A 341 -24.18 -21.05 7.26
C GLU A 341 -24.76 -22.47 7.35
N LYS A 342 -26.02 -22.59 7.79
CA LYS A 342 -26.71 -23.89 7.85
C LYS A 342 -26.79 -24.53 6.49
N ALA A 343 -27.20 -23.80 5.46
CA ALA A 343 -27.30 -24.31 4.09
C ALA A 343 -25.90 -24.63 3.49
N VAL A 344 -24.88 -23.84 3.81
CA VAL A 344 -23.47 -24.13 3.44
C VAL A 344 -23.02 -25.46 4.05
N LYS A 345 -23.35 -25.70 5.33
CA LYS A 345 -23.06 -26.95 6.03
C LYS A 345 -23.79 -28.15 5.42
N GLU A 346 -25.10 -28.01 5.13
CA GLU A 346 -25.90 -29.05 4.48
C GLU A 346 -25.39 -29.37 3.07
N ALA A 347 -24.83 -28.39 2.36
CA ALA A 347 -24.15 -28.56 1.06
C ALA A 347 -22.74 -29.17 1.16
N GLY A 348 -22.23 -29.44 2.38
CA GLY A 348 -20.89 -29.99 2.60
C GLY A 348 -19.76 -29.03 2.29
N ARG A 349 -20.00 -27.71 2.33
CA ARG A 349 -19.04 -26.67 2.02
C ARG A 349 -18.43 -26.00 3.26
N LEU A 350 -18.96 -26.30 4.44
CA LEU A 350 -18.36 -25.87 5.70
C LEU A 350 -17.21 -26.82 6.03
N ARG A 351 -16.00 -26.28 6.17
CA ARG A 351 -14.76 -27.04 6.36
C ARG A 351 -14.22 -26.83 7.76
N GLU A 352 -13.57 -27.86 8.30
CA GLU A 352 -12.74 -27.75 9.52
C GLU A 352 -11.26 -27.77 9.10
N GLU A 353 -10.60 -26.65 9.30
CA GLU A 353 -9.21 -26.44 8.86
C GLU A 353 -8.25 -26.48 10.04
N GLY A 354 -7.13 -27.20 9.85
CA GLY A 354 -6.08 -27.36 10.86
C GLY A 354 -5.01 -26.27 10.79
N LYS A 355 -3.93 -26.50 11.55
CA LYS A 355 -2.82 -25.54 11.73
C LYS A 355 -2.07 -25.20 10.43
N GLU A 356 -2.07 -26.09 9.46
CA GLU A 356 -1.34 -25.92 8.17
C GLU A 356 -2.16 -25.23 7.10
N TYR A 357 -3.43 -24.93 7.36
CA TYR A 357 -4.30 -24.26 6.39
C TYR A 357 -3.81 -22.85 6.08
N ILE A 358 -3.60 -22.56 4.81
CA ILE A 358 -3.25 -21.23 4.32
C ILE A 358 -4.53 -20.46 4.06
N VAL A 359 -4.73 -19.37 4.79
CA VAL A 359 -5.93 -18.53 4.72
C VAL A 359 -6.09 -17.91 3.33
N GLN A 360 -7.30 -18.01 2.79
CA GLN A 360 -7.64 -17.42 1.51
C GLN A 360 -8.36 -16.09 1.69
N ASP A 361 -8.17 -15.19 0.71
CA ASP A 361 -8.89 -13.92 0.66
C ASP A 361 -10.40 -14.20 0.44
N GLY A 362 -11.24 -13.67 1.33
CA GLY A 362 -12.68 -13.94 1.33
C GLY A 362 -13.12 -15.14 2.19
N ASP A 363 -12.21 -15.79 2.92
CA ASP A 363 -12.61 -16.80 3.90
C ASP A 363 -13.45 -16.17 5.02
N ILE A 364 -14.50 -16.87 5.42
CA ILE A 364 -15.28 -16.56 6.62
C ILE A 364 -14.91 -17.61 7.66
N MET A 365 -14.35 -17.17 8.79
CA MET A 365 -13.66 -18.04 9.73
C MET A 365 -14.21 -17.90 11.15
N GLU A 366 -14.42 -19.01 11.83
CA GLU A 366 -14.65 -19.11 13.27
C GLU A 366 -13.54 -19.93 13.91
N PHE A 367 -12.78 -19.33 14.83
CA PHE A 367 -11.65 -19.99 15.46
C PHE A 367 -12.08 -20.74 16.75
N ARG A 368 -11.66 -22.00 16.87
CA ARG A 368 -11.78 -22.81 18.07
C ARG A 368 -10.40 -22.87 18.73
N PHE A 369 -10.34 -22.46 19.97
CA PHE A 369 -9.11 -22.40 20.75
C PHE A 369 -9.38 -22.80 22.20
N ASN A 370 -8.30 -23.18 22.89
CA ASN A 370 -8.31 -23.47 24.32
C ASN A 370 -7.22 -22.63 24.98
N VAL A 371 -7.59 -21.88 26.02
CA VAL A 371 -6.67 -21.00 26.77
C VAL A 371 -6.38 -21.64 28.13
#